data_de8677bd070cb7ac12c75a8f50006da6
#
_entry.id   de8677bd070cb7ac12c75a8f50006da6
#
_cell.length_a   1.000
_cell.length_b   1.000
_cell.length_c   1.000
_cell.angle_alpha   90.00
_cell.angle_beta   90.00
_cell.angle_gamma   90.00
#
_symmetry.space_group_name_H-M   'P 1'
#
loop_
_entity.id
_entity.type
_entity.pdbx_description
1 polymer ?
#
loop_
_entity_poly.entity_id
_entity_poly.type
_entity_poly.pdbx_seq_one_letter_code
_entity_poly.pdbx_strand_id
1 'polypeptide(L)'
;QLSRQMGGADANFSVPSTLSLPQALPRTASSATGTPAEATGPAPKGRDGFVQHLSGTAERVAQESGIPASFMLGQAGHETGWGRSEIKQADGSNSFNVFGIKAGKGWTGKVAEVTTTEYIGGVARKVTAKFRAYDSYDEAFKDHARLLSTSPRYSETAAKADSPRAFAQGLQKGGYATDPAYADKLTRVIHMAMRVQQDMA
;
A
#
# COMPACT_ATOMS: atom_id res chain seq x y z
N GLN A 1 -1.39 19.30 -30.69
CA GLN A 1 -2.30 19.91 -29.90
C GLN A 1 -3.00 18.96 -29.06
N LEU A 2 -3.00 18.87 -27.99
CA LEU A 2 -3.42 18.96 -27.07
C LEU A 2 -3.34 18.56 -25.93
N SER A 3 -3.07 18.86 -25.20
CA SER A 3 -3.32 19.09 -24.03
C SER A 3 -4.13 18.24 -23.24
N ARG A 4 -4.00 17.99 -22.51
CA ARG A 4 -4.51 17.89 -21.59
C ARG A 4 -4.54 17.53 -20.60
N GLN A 5 -4.50 17.60 -19.81
CA GLN A 5 -4.68 17.84 -18.80
C GLN A 5 -5.45 17.29 -18.10
N MET A 6 -5.41 16.79 -17.37
CA MET A 6 -6.05 16.65 -16.51
C MET A 6 -5.65 16.57 -15.42
N GLY A 7 -5.43 17.39 -14.81
CA GLY A 7 -5.22 17.58 -13.51
C GLY A 7 -6.20 16.84 -12.69
N GLY A 8 -6.00 15.79 -12.29
CA GLY A 8 -6.95 15.12 -11.54
C GLY A 8 -6.58 14.99 -10.11
N ALA A 9 -7.54 14.94 -9.27
CA ALA A 9 -7.40 14.54 -7.89
C ALA A 9 -6.90 13.09 -7.72
N ASP A 10 -6.66 12.45 -8.84
CA ASP A 10 -6.34 11.02 -8.91
C ASP A 10 -4.83 10.72 -8.94
N ALA A 11 -4.00 11.73 -8.81
CA ALA A 11 -2.55 11.55 -8.77
C ALA A 11 -2.05 11.15 -7.37
N ASN A 12 -2.91 10.57 -6.56
CA ASN A 12 -2.57 10.22 -5.18
C ASN A 12 -1.85 8.88 -5.02
N PHE A 13 -1.81 8.08 -6.07
CA PHE A 13 -1.16 6.78 -6.00
C PHE A 13 0.22 6.84 -6.63
N SER A 14 1.18 6.28 -5.91
CA SER A 14 2.57 6.23 -6.36
C SER A 14 2.89 4.91 -7.01
N VAL A 15 3.74 4.97 -7.99
CA VAL A 15 4.37 3.77 -8.52
C VAL A 15 5.68 3.57 -7.78
N PRO A 16 5.89 2.43 -7.15
CA PRO A 16 7.16 2.20 -6.49
C PRO A 16 8.28 2.06 -7.50
N SER A 17 9.25 2.93 -7.37
CA SER A 17 10.56 2.66 -7.96
C SER A 17 11.25 1.65 -7.07
N THR A 18 11.75 0.61 -7.67
CA THR A 18 12.49 -0.44 -6.96
C THR A 18 13.69 0.17 -6.22
N LEU A 19 13.56 0.25 -4.91
CA LEU A 19 14.66 0.64 -4.05
C LEU A 19 15.36 -0.60 -3.55
N SER A 20 16.59 -0.81 -4.01
CA SER A 20 17.46 -1.85 -3.46
C SER A 20 18.15 -1.32 -2.22
N LEU A 21 17.96 -1.98 -1.10
CA LEU A 21 18.67 -1.67 0.13
C LEU A 21 19.34 -2.92 0.72
N PRO A 22 20.47 -2.76 1.42
CA PRO A 22 21.25 -3.89 1.89
C PRO A 22 20.64 -4.60 3.10
N GLN A 23 20.97 -5.88 3.21
CA GLN A 23 20.45 -6.81 4.18
C GLN A 23 21.08 -6.69 5.56
N ALA A 24 20.28 -6.91 6.59
CA ALA A 24 20.75 -7.26 7.92
C ALA A 24 19.86 -8.36 8.52
N LEU A 25 20.50 -9.27 9.22
CA LEU A 25 20.01 -10.57 9.69
C LEU A 25 19.11 -10.53 10.95
N PRO A 26 18.47 -11.68 11.33
CA PRO A 26 17.22 -11.70 12.09
C PRO A 26 17.39 -11.94 13.59
N ARG A 27 16.33 -11.67 14.36
CA ARG A 27 16.14 -12.30 15.68
C ARG A 27 14.67 -12.55 16.00
N THR A 28 14.48 -13.73 16.42
CA THR A 28 13.48 -14.55 17.06
C THR A 28 12.19 -13.98 17.63
N ALA A 29 11.15 -14.79 17.42
CA ALA A 29 9.77 -14.61 17.83
C ALA A 29 9.48 -14.95 19.29
N SER A 30 8.42 -14.36 19.80
CA SER A 30 7.71 -14.88 20.97
C SER A 30 6.21 -14.70 20.76
N SER A 31 5.48 -15.75 21.00
CA SER A 31 4.03 -15.85 20.78
C SER A 31 3.24 -15.41 22.00
N ALA A 32 2.16 -14.68 21.77
CA ALA A 32 1.11 -14.48 22.76
C ALA A 32 -0.25 -14.33 22.07
N THR A 33 -1.18 -15.16 22.48
CA THR A 33 -2.59 -15.16 22.07
C THR A 33 -3.34 -14.10 22.87
N GLY A 34 -4.02 -13.23 22.17
CA GLY A 34 -4.94 -12.23 22.77
C GLY A 34 -5.78 -11.58 21.67
N THR A 35 -6.99 -11.18 22.03
CA THR A 35 -7.95 -10.38 21.23
C THR A 35 -7.24 -9.43 20.28
N PRO A 36 -7.73 -9.21 19.04
CA PRO A 36 -7.03 -8.37 18.09
C PRO A 36 -6.97 -6.93 18.60
N ALA A 37 -5.94 -6.65 19.36
CA ALA A 37 -5.55 -5.31 19.70
C ALA A 37 -5.11 -4.60 18.42
N GLU A 38 -5.47 -3.34 18.32
CA GLU A 38 -4.97 -2.46 17.26
C GLU A 38 -3.45 -2.67 17.14
N ALA A 39 -2.98 -2.93 15.93
CA ALA A 39 -1.57 -3.19 15.69
C ALA A 39 -0.75 -1.95 16.02
N THR A 40 -0.19 -1.94 17.23
CA THR A 40 0.66 -0.86 17.70
C THR A 40 2.11 -1.17 17.35
N GLY A 41 2.77 -0.20 16.77
CA GLY A 41 4.16 -0.33 16.37
C GLY A 41 4.34 -0.81 14.91
N PRO A 42 5.60 -0.80 14.43
CA PRO A 42 5.91 -1.16 13.05
C PRO A 42 5.63 -2.64 12.79
N ALA A 43 5.13 -2.93 11.59
CA ALA A 43 4.90 -4.29 11.16
C ALA A 43 6.22 -5.06 11.05
N PRO A 44 6.25 -6.34 11.41
CA PRO A 44 7.42 -7.18 11.16
C PRO A 44 7.75 -7.23 9.67
N LYS A 45 9.02 -7.38 9.36
CA LYS A 45 9.49 -7.57 7.98
C LYS A 45 9.31 -9.02 7.58
N GLY A 46 8.79 -9.24 6.39
CA GLY A 46 8.53 -10.56 5.85
C GLY A 46 7.04 -10.85 5.73
N ARG A 47 6.69 -11.72 4.78
CA ARG A 47 5.31 -11.98 4.39
C ARG A 47 4.42 -12.39 5.56
N ASP A 48 4.80 -13.41 6.29
CA ASP A 48 3.94 -13.99 7.33
C ASP A 48 3.70 -13.02 8.48
N GLY A 49 4.77 -12.44 9.02
CA GLY A 49 4.68 -11.49 10.11
C GLY A 49 3.95 -10.20 9.71
N PHE A 50 4.20 -9.71 8.51
CA PHE A 50 3.53 -8.51 7.98
C PHE A 50 2.02 -8.72 7.86
N VAL A 51 1.59 -9.83 7.24
CA VAL A 51 0.17 -10.14 7.07
C VAL A 51 -0.48 -10.39 8.43
N GLN A 52 0.16 -11.14 9.32
CA GLN A 52 -0.38 -11.40 10.66
C GLN A 52 -0.59 -10.10 11.43
N HIS A 53 0.36 -9.20 11.38
CA HIS A 53 0.31 -7.92 12.08
C HIS A 53 -0.83 -7.02 11.59
N LEU A 54 -1.09 -7.01 10.27
CA LEU A 54 -2.06 -6.12 9.64
C LEU A 54 -3.42 -6.75 9.36
N SER A 55 -3.59 -8.05 9.60
CA SER A 55 -4.85 -8.76 9.28
C SER A 55 -6.04 -8.19 10.04
N GLY A 56 -5.91 -7.91 11.33
CA GLY A 56 -6.99 -7.33 12.11
C GLY A 56 -7.46 -5.97 11.58
N THR A 57 -6.51 -5.11 11.25
CA THR A 57 -6.77 -3.81 10.61
C THR A 57 -7.47 -3.99 9.26
N ALA A 58 -6.95 -4.86 8.43
CA ALA A 58 -7.51 -5.11 7.11
C ALA A 58 -8.94 -5.66 7.18
N GLU A 59 -9.21 -6.55 8.12
CA GLU A 59 -10.55 -7.13 8.31
C GLU A 59 -11.56 -6.09 8.80
N ARG A 60 -11.19 -5.23 9.75
CA ARG A 60 -12.06 -4.15 10.21
C ARG A 60 -12.45 -3.22 9.06
N VAL A 61 -11.47 -2.80 8.28
CA VAL A 61 -11.71 -1.92 7.13
C VAL A 61 -12.48 -2.63 6.02
N ALA A 62 -12.25 -3.93 5.83
CA ALA A 62 -13.02 -4.73 4.88
C ALA A 62 -14.51 -4.77 5.24
N GLN A 63 -14.84 -4.90 6.51
CA GLN A 63 -16.24 -4.88 6.97
C GLN A 63 -16.93 -3.55 6.68
N GLU A 64 -16.21 -2.44 6.84
CA GLU A 64 -16.75 -1.11 6.61
C GLU A 64 -16.84 -0.76 5.12
N SER A 65 -15.85 -1.15 4.33
CA SER A 65 -15.71 -0.74 2.93
C SER A 65 -16.23 -1.74 1.90
N GLY A 66 -16.34 -3.00 2.27
CA GLY A 66 -16.66 -4.08 1.34
C GLY A 66 -15.48 -4.55 0.49
N ILE A 67 -14.31 -3.93 0.61
CA ILE A 67 -13.10 -4.38 -0.10
C ILE A 67 -12.49 -5.54 0.70
N PRO A 68 -12.28 -6.72 0.09
CA PRO A 68 -11.72 -7.86 0.80
C PRO A 68 -10.38 -7.55 1.47
N ALA A 69 -10.22 -8.02 2.70
CA ALA A 69 -9.01 -7.80 3.49
C ALA A 69 -7.75 -8.26 2.77
N SER A 70 -7.80 -9.43 2.13
CA SER A 70 -6.66 -9.98 1.38
C SER A 70 -6.22 -9.11 0.21
N PHE A 71 -7.16 -8.37 -0.41
CA PHE A 71 -6.82 -7.47 -1.52
C PHE A 71 -5.98 -6.30 -1.02
N MET A 72 -6.39 -5.70 0.08
CA MET A 72 -5.65 -4.60 0.69
C MET A 72 -4.31 -5.06 1.26
N LEU A 73 -4.27 -6.22 1.90
CA LEU A 73 -3.01 -6.82 2.40
C LEU A 73 -2.04 -7.10 1.26
N GLY A 74 -2.53 -7.61 0.14
CA GLY A 74 -1.71 -7.82 -1.05
C GLY A 74 -1.14 -6.51 -1.60
N GLN A 75 -1.95 -5.46 -1.67
CA GLN A 75 -1.49 -4.14 -2.10
C GLN A 75 -0.40 -3.60 -1.16
N ALA A 76 -0.63 -3.66 0.15
CA ALA A 76 0.35 -3.21 1.14
C ALA A 76 1.64 -4.02 1.08
N GLY A 77 1.52 -5.34 0.91
CA GLY A 77 2.66 -6.23 0.74
C GLY A 77 3.47 -5.94 -0.53
N HIS A 78 2.78 -5.69 -1.62
CA HIS A 78 3.41 -5.33 -2.91
C HIS A 78 4.14 -3.99 -2.80
N GLU A 79 3.50 -3.00 -2.20
CA GLU A 79 4.04 -1.65 -2.11
C GLU A 79 5.27 -1.56 -1.20
N THR A 80 5.29 -2.30 -0.10
CA THR A 80 6.35 -2.23 0.92
C THR A 80 7.36 -3.37 0.86
N GLY A 81 7.20 -4.30 -0.09
CA GLY A 81 8.00 -5.53 -0.07
C GLY A 81 7.80 -6.32 1.23
N TRP A 82 6.56 -6.47 1.66
CA TRP A 82 6.20 -7.13 2.92
C TRP A 82 6.83 -6.46 4.15
N GLY A 83 6.75 -5.14 4.20
CA GLY A 83 7.22 -4.33 5.32
C GLY A 83 8.73 -4.04 5.32
N ARG A 84 9.46 -4.47 4.29
CA ARG A 84 10.90 -4.22 4.20
C ARG A 84 11.24 -2.78 3.85
N SER A 85 10.34 -2.08 3.19
CA SER A 85 10.55 -0.72 2.69
C SER A 85 9.36 0.17 3.02
N GLU A 86 9.06 0.37 4.30
CA GLU A 86 8.03 1.30 4.72
C GLU A 86 8.53 2.74 4.63
N ILE A 87 7.62 3.63 4.26
CA ILE A 87 7.90 5.07 4.16
C ILE A 87 8.09 5.64 5.56
N LYS A 88 9.20 6.33 5.79
CA LYS A 88 9.52 7.00 7.05
C LYS A 88 9.34 8.51 6.93
N GLN A 89 8.96 9.15 8.02
CA GLN A 89 8.96 10.59 8.15
C GLN A 89 10.41 11.11 8.32
N ALA A 90 10.60 12.43 8.21
CA ALA A 90 11.91 13.05 8.29
C ALA A 90 12.63 12.77 9.61
N ASP A 91 11.90 12.59 10.70
CA ASP A 91 12.44 12.25 12.02
C ASP A 91 12.73 10.75 12.21
N GLY A 92 12.53 9.95 11.18
CA GLY A 92 12.71 8.50 11.21
C GLY A 92 11.52 7.69 11.71
N SER A 93 10.45 8.36 12.14
CA SER A 93 9.23 7.67 12.58
C SER A 93 8.47 7.07 11.40
N ASN A 94 7.68 6.03 11.67
CA ASN A 94 6.87 5.38 10.65
C ASN A 94 5.75 6.30 10.17
N SER A 95 5.55 6.38 8.87
CA SER A 95 4.39 7.08 8.29
C SER A 95 3.12 6.24 8.30
N PHE A 96 3.21 4.94 8.56
CA PHE A 96 2.13 3.95 8.44
C PHE A 96 1.52 3.87 7.04
N ASN A 97 2.07 4.58 6.08
CA ASN A 97 1.58 4.60 4.70
C ASN A 97 2.13 3.39 3.93
N VAL A 98 1.44 2.27 4.06
CA VAL A 98 1.82 1.02 3.40
C VAL A 98 1.31 0.91 1.96
N PHE A 99 0.58 1.91 1.48
CA PHE A 99 0.00 1.94 0.13
C PHE A 99 0.70 2.91 -0.81
N GLY A 100 1.67 3.68 -0.33
CA GLY A 100 2.35 4.66 -1.15
C GLY A 100 1.45 5.81 -1.63
N ILE A 101 0.50 6.22 -0.81
CA ILE A 101 -0.46 7.27 -1.17
C ILE A 101 0.23 8.63 -1.10
N LYS A 102 0.24 9.35 -2.21
CA LYS A 102 0.85 10.67 -2.28
C LYS A 102 0.02 11.74 -1.57
N ALA A 103 0.71 12.67 -0.93
CA ALA A 103 0.11 13.87 -0.36
C ALA A 103 -0.12 14.90 -1.46
N GLY A 104 -1.21 14.75 -2.18
CA GLY A 104 -1.60 15.67 -3.24
C GLY A 104 -2.41 16.87 -2.71
N LYS A 105 -2.96 17.64 -3.62
CA LYS A 105 -3.85 18.75 -3.29
C LYS A 105 -5.04 18.25 -2.47
N GLY A 106 -5.39 18.98 -1.44
CA GLY A 106 -6.48 18.62 -0.56
C GLY A 106 -6.07 17.77 0.65
N TRP A 107 -4.85 17.23 0.66
CA TRP A 107 -4.35 16.58 1.86
C TRP A 107 -3.88 17.61 2.88
N THR A 108 -4.46 17.61 4.06
CA THR A 108 -4.15 18.56 5.14
C THR A 108 -3.46 17.90 6.34
N GLY A 109 -3.25 16.60 6.29
CA GLY A 109 -2.58 15.85 7.35
C GLY A 109 -1.07 15.89 7.25
N LYS A 110 -0.42 15.08 8.05
CA LYS A 110 1.04 14.95 8.09
C LYS A 110 1.58 14.46 6.75
N VAL A 111 2.79 14.87 6.42
CA VAL A 111 3.48 14.53 5.17
C VAL A 111 4.84 13.91 5.48
N ALA A 112 5.14 12.80 4.80
CA ALA A 112 6.45 12.20 4.78
C ALA A 112 7.13 12.53 3.45
N GLU A 113 8.29 13.16 3.49
CA GLU A 113 9.09 13.45 2.30
C GLU A 113 10.14 12.37 2.10
N VAL A 114 10.20 11.82 0.89
CA VAL A 114 11.20 10.82 0.51
C VAL A 114 11.94 11.30 -0.71
N THR A 115 13.27 11.34 -0.60
CA THR A 115 14.14 11.68 -1.72
C THR A 115 14.67 10.40 -2.34
N THR A 116 14.42 10.23 -3.62
CA THR A 116 14.86 9.07 -4.39
C THR A 116 15.70 9.53 -5.57
N THR A 117 16.47 8.61 -6.14
CA THR A 117 17.19 8.88 -7.38
C THR A 117 16.43 8.25 -8.53
N GLU A 118 16.07 9.06 -9.51
CA GLU A 118 15.45 8.61 -10.76
C GLU A 118 16.38 8.90 -11.93
N TYR A 119 16.29 8.04 -12.94
CA TYR A 119 17.01 8.24 -14.19
C TYR A 119 16.06 8.83 -15.22
N ILE A 120 16.33 10.07 -15.62
CA ILE A 120 15.54 10.79 -16.61
C ILE A 120 16.47 11.10 -17.78
N GLY A 121 16.14 10.54 -18.95
CA GLY A 121 16.99 10.69 -20.14
C GLY A 121 18.41 10.13 -19.94
N GLY A 122 18.55 9.06 -19.15
CA GLY A 122 19.84 8.45 -18.84
C GLY A 122 20.67 9.14 -17.79
N VAL A 123 20.13 10.22 -17.17
CA VAL A 123 20.82 11.00 -16.14
C VAL A 123 20.19 10.77 -14.79
N ALA A 124 21.02 10.44 -13.79
CA ALA A 124 20.56 10.30 -12.41
C ALA A 124 20.14 11.66 -11.83
N ARG A 125 18.93 11.74 -11.30
CA ARG A 125 18.40 12.94 -10.67
C ARG A 125 17.78 12.61 -9.33
N LYS A 126 17.97 13.47 -8.35
CA LYS A 126 17.28 13.37 -7.08
C LYS A 126 15.90 13.98 -7.20
N VAL A 127 14.89 13.20 -6.82
CA VAL A 127 13.48 13.59 -6.84
C VAL A 127 12.89 13.40 -5.46
N THR A 128 12.23 14.43 -4.95
CA THR A 128 11.53 14.36 -3.67
C THR A 128 10.06 14.12 -3.91
N ALA A 129 9.53 13.06 -3.31
CA ALA A 129 8.11 12.74 -3.32
C ALA A 129 7.51 12.96 -1.94
N LYS A 130 6.30 13.48 -1.89
CA LYS A 130 5.54 13.71 -0.66
C LYS A 130 4.45 12.67 -0.54
N PHE A 131 4.45 11.96 0.57
CA PHE A 131 3.48 10.91 0.88
C PHE A 131 2.65 11.32 2.09
N ARG A 132 1.40 10.86 2.13
CA ARG A 132 0.57 11.01 3.31
C ARG A 132 1.19 10.26 4.47
N ALA A 133 1.17 10.86 5.66
CA ALA A 133 1.59 10.21 6.88
C ALA A 133 0.41 10.11 7.84
N TYR A 134 0.30 8.98 8.50
CA TYR A 134 -0.81 8.64 9.39
C TYR A 134 -0.30 8.35 10.80
N ASP A 135 -1.20 8.31 11.76
CA ASP A 135 -0.88 7.99 13.14
C ASP A 135 -1.01 6.48 13.46
N SER A 136 -1.61 5.72 12.55
CA SER A 136 -1.79 4.28 12.70
C SER A 136 -1.97 3.59 11.35
N TYR A 137 -1.81 2.26 11.34
CA TYR A 137 -2.16 1.46 10.15
C TYR A 137 -3.66 1.51 9.87
N ASP A 138 -4.50 1.56 10.90
CA ASP A 138 -5.96 1.69 10.74
C ASP A 138 -6.32 2.92 9.91
N GLU A 139 -5.72 4.06 10.21
CA GLU A 139 -5.94 5.30 9.44
C GLU A 139 -5.51 5.15 7.98
N ALA A 140 -4.37 4.52 7.75
CA ALA A 140 -3.87 4.29 6.40
C ALA A 140 -4.82 3.39 5.59
N PHE A 141 -5.27 2.29 6.17
CA PHE A 141 -6.21 1.37 5.51
C PHE A 141 -7.57 2.03 5.26
N LYS A 142 -8.10 2.79 6.22
CA LYS A 142 -9.35 3.52 6.05
C LYS A 142 -9.26 4.56 4.93
N ASP A 143 -8.19 5.32 4.90
CA ASP A 143 -7.98 6.34 3.86
C ASP A 143 -7.82 5.69 2.48
N HIS A 144 -7.08 4.59 2.39
CA HIS A 144 -6.92 3.84 1.15
C HIS A 144 -8.27 3.30 0.64
N ALA A 145 -9.04 2.66 1.51
CA ALA A 145 -10.35 2.13 1.15
C ALA A 145 -11.30 3.26 0.70
N ARG A 146 -11.27 4.40 1.38
CA ARG A 146 -12.07 5.57 1.01
C ARG A 146 -11.68 6.10 -0.36
N LEU A 147 -10.39 6.21 -0.64
CA LEU A 147 -9.90 6.68 -1.94
C LEU A 147 -10.32 5.74 -3.07
N LEU A 148 -10.17 4.44 -2.90
CA LEU A 148 -10.61 3.47 -3.91
C LEU A 148 -12.12 3.54 -4.13
N SER A 149 -12.90 3.65 -3.06
CA SER A 149 -14.36 3.63 -3.13
C SER A 149 -14.95 4.91 -3.71
N THR A 150 -14.24 6.03 -3.60
CA THR A 150 -14.74 7.34 -4.05
C THR A 150 -14.11 7.83 -5.35
N SER A 151 -12.98 7.26 -5.75
CA SER A 151 -12.33 7.66 -7.00
C SER A 151 -13.13 7.15 -8.22
N PRO A 152 -13.43 8.01 -9.19
CA PRO A 152 -14.09 7.57 -10.43
C PRO A 152 -13.33 6.46 -11.17
N ARG A 153 -12.01 6.39 -11.00
CA ARG A 153 -11.18 5.37 -11.65
C ARG A 153 -11.33 3.99 -11.01
N TYR A 154 -11.62 3.92 -9.72
CA TYR A 154 -11.53 2.68 -8.95
C TYR A 154 -12.81 2.29 -8.23
N SER A 155 -13.81 3.17 -8.14
CA SER A 155 -15.00 2.92 -7.35
C SER A 155 -15.78 1.68 -7.80
N GLU A 156 -15.87 1.45 -9.09
CA GLU A 156 -16.52 0.25 -9.62
C GLU A 156 -15.72 -1.01 -9.28
N THR A 157 -14.41 -0.97 -9.44
CA THR A 157 -13.52 -2.07 -9.06
C THR A 157 -13.63 -2.38 -7.58
N ALA A 158 -13.60 -1.36 -6.73
CA ALA A 158 -13.74 -1.53 -5.27
C ALA A 158 -15.09 -2.14 -4.89
N ALA A 159 -16.17 -1.79 -5.59
CA ALA A 159 -17.52 -2.25 -5.28
C ALA A 159 -17.82 -3.65 -5.83
N LYS A 160 -17.25 -4.03 -6.96
CA LYS A 160 -17.70 -5.19 -7.74
C LYS A 160 -16.66 -6.28 -7.94
N ALA A 161 -15.37 -6.02 -7.69
CA ALA A 161 -14.34 -7.03 -7.91
C ALA A 161 -14.52 -8.22 -6.96
N ASP A 162 -14.72 -9.39 -7.54
CA ASP A 162 -15.02 -10.62 -6.83
C ASP A 162 -13.84 -11.62 -6.80
N SER A 163 -12.73 -11.25 -7.41
CA SER A 163 -11.54 -12.08 -7.46
C SER A 163 -10.27 -11.22 -7.39
N PRO A 164 -9.15 -11.79 -6.92
CA PRO A 164 -7.87 -11.08 -6.95
C PRO A 164 -7.51 -10.54 -8.33
N ARG A 165 -7.72 -11.35 -9.37
CA ARG A 165 -7.41 -10.93 -10.74
C ARG A 165 -8.30 -9.79 -11.22
N ALA A 166 -9.60 -9.87 -10.97
CA ALA A 166 -10.54 -8.82 -11.38
C ALA A 166 -10.19 -7.49 -10.68
N PHE A 167 -9.85 -7.55 -9.41
CA PHE A 167 -9.42 -6.38 -8.65
C PHE A 167 -8.13 -5.78 -9.22
N ALA A 168 -7.11 -6.60 -9.43
CA ALA A 168 -5.81 -6.16 -9.95
C ALA A 168 -5.95 -5.58 -11.37
N GLN A 169 -6.72 -6.23 -12.23
CA GLN A 169 -6.98 -5.73 -13.59
C GLN A 169 -7.75 -4.41 -13.59
N GLY A 170 -8.73 -4.27 -12.72
CA GLY A 170 -9.48 -3.03 -12.57
C GLY A 170 -8.61 -1.86 -12.12
N LEU A 171 -7.71 -2.10 -11.19
CA LEU A 171 -6.73 -1.08 -10.77
C LEU A 171 -5.79 -0.71 -11.90
N GLN A 172 -5.26 -1.70 -12.61
CA GLN A 172 -4.34 -1.45 -13.73
C GLN A 172 -5.04 -0.67 -14.83
N LYS A 173 -6.26 -1.04 -15.18
CA LYS A 173 -7.06 -0.35 -16.17
C LYS A 173 -7.35 1.10 -15.78
N GLY A 174 -7.54 1.35 -14.49
CA GLY A 174 -7.74 2.69 -13.94
C GLY A 174 -6.45 3.54 -13.86
N GLY A 175 -5.31 2.98 -14.17
CA GLY A 175 -4.03 3.68 -14.14
C GLY A 175 -3.35 3.71 -12.78
N TYR A 176 -3.63 2.74 -11.92
CA TYR A 176 -3.04 2.67 -10.58
C TYR A 176 -1.52 2.56 -10.61
N ALA A 177 -0.99 1.83 -11.60
CA ALA A 177 0.44 1.66 -11.80
C ALA A 177 0.76 1.71 -13.29
N THR A 178 1.98 2.12 -13.61
CA THR A 178 2.48 2.20 -15.00
C THR A 178 3.10 0.89 -15.48
N ASP A 179 3.43 -0.03 -14.57
CA ASP A 179 4.01 -1.32 -14.90
C ASP A 179 2.96 -2.18 -15.65
N PRO A 180 3.23 -2.60 -16.89
CA PRO A 180 2.27 -3.43 -17.64
C PRO A 180 2.05 -4.81 -17.01
N ALA A 181 2.95 -5.27 -16.16
CA ALA A 181 2.84 -6.53 -15.42
C ALA A 181 2.19 -6.38 -14.04
N TYR A 182 1.69 -5.19 -13.71
CA TYR A 182 1.16 -4.90 -12.37
C TYR A 182 0.04 -5.86 -11.96
N ALA A 183 -0.94 -6.09 -12.84
CA ALA A 183 -2.07 -6.95 -12.53
C ALA A 183 -1.62 -8.38 -12.20
N ASP A 184 -0.66 -8.93 -12.94
CA ASP A 184 -0.12 -10.26 -12.68
C ASP A 184 0.64 -10.31 -11.36
N LYS A 185 1.46 -9.31 -11.10
CA LYS A 185 2.23 -9.20 -9.85
C LYS A 185 1.31 -9.07 -8.64
N LEU A 186 0.35 -8.17 -8.71
CA LEU A 186 -0.59 -7.96 -7.60
C LEU A 186 -1.45 -9.19 -7.36
N THR A 187 -1.94 -9.84 -8.40
CA THR A 187 -2.73 -11.07 -8.26
C THR A 187 -1.96 -12.13 -7.48
N ARG A 188 -0.69 -12.33 -7.80
CA ARG A 188 0.16 -13.30 -7.07
C ARG A 188 0.36 -12.90 -5.61
N VAL A 189 0.59 -11.63 -5.35
CA VAL A 189 0.82 -11.13 -3.99
C VAL A 189 -0.46 -11.24 -3.15
N ILE A 190 -1.62 -10.99 -3.73
CA ILE A 190 -2.90 -11.20 -3.05
C ILE A 190 -3.09 -12.68 -2.69
N HIS A 191 -2.78 -13.59 -3.60
CA HIS A 191 -2.85 -15.02 -3.30
C HIS A 191 -1.92 -15.42 -2.16
N MET A 192 -0.74 -14.84 -2.09
CA MET A 192 0.18 -15.05 -0.96
C MET A 192 -0.42 -14.58 0.37
N ALA A 193 -1.03 -13.38 0.38
CA ALA A 193 -1.71 -12.86 1.56
C ALA A 193 -2.87 -13.78 1.99
N MET A 194 -3.66 -14.27 1.04
CA MET A 194 -4.75 -15.20 1.31
C MET A 194 -4.28 -16.48 1.98
N ARG A 195 -3.16 -17.03 1.53
CA ARG A 195 -2.59 -18.25 2.15
C ARG A 195 -2.17 -18.00 3.59
N VAL A 196 -1.51 -16.89 3.87
CA VAL A 196 -1.12 -16.55 5.23
C VAL A 196 -2.35 -16.42 6.12
N GLN A 197 -3.40 -15.76 5.66
CA GLN A 197 -4.66 -15.63 6.40
C GLN A 197 -5.32 -16.98 6.65
N GLN A 198 -5.29 -17.88 5.68
CA GLN A 198 -5.82 -19.25 5.83
C GLN A 198 -5.05 -20.02 6.89
N ASP A 199 -3.74 -19.89 6.94
CA ASP A 199 -2.87 -20.55 7.91
C ASP A 199 -3.06 -20.00 9.34
N MET A 200 -3.61 -18.82 9.48
CA MET A 200 -3.95 -18.20 10.78
C MET A 200 -5.28 -18.68 11.36
N ALA A 201 -6.14 -19.25 10.53
CA ALA A 201 -7.49 -19.66 10.92
C ALA A 201 -7.53 -20.96 11.71
#